data_2d119772ec64a2ed3d76f6bc0e7d90da
#
_entry.id   2d119772ec64a2ed3d76f6bc0e7d90da
#
_cell.length_a   1.000
_cell.length_b   1.000
_cell.length_c   1.000
_cell.angle_alpha   90.00
_cell.angle_beta   90.00
_cell.angle_gamma   90.00
#
_symmetry.space_group_name_H-M   'P 1'
#
loop_
_entity.id
_entity.type
_entity.pdbx_description
1 polymer ?
#
loop_
_entity_poly.entity_id
_entity_poly.type
_entity_poly.pdbx_seq_one_letter_code
_entity_poly.pdbx_strand_id
1 'polypeptide(L)'
;MQCLNGEIWKPSSVYDGLMVSSFGRVQLTSMEYKMPKGGIRKTNPQPTFGVKTRKSKNVTIMSVNNRRFGNIRIHLEVCREFNGPKPFEKAVVMHMDENSMNNKAENLKWGTQKENLNAPKYIAYCKSRTGEDSPVKKGMKKRE
;
A
#
# COMPACT_ATOMS: atom_id res chain seq x y z
N MET A 1 22.14 -6.67 0.50
CA MET A 1 20.70 -6.69 0.78
C MET A 1 20.39 -7.88 1.66
N GLN A 2 19.80 -7.65 2.82
CA GLN A 2 19.43 -8.74 3.72
C GLN A 2 18.05 -9.29 3.32
N CYS A 3 18.01 -10.57 2.96
CA CYS A 3 16.75 -11.24 2.64
C CYS A 3 16.25 -12.02 3.86
N LEU A 4 14.96 -11.93 4.10
CA LEU A 4 14.31 -12.79 5.08
C LEU A 4 14.10 -14.18 4.46
N ASN A 5 13.97 -15.20 5.30
CA ASN A 5 13.80 -16.56 4.82
C ASN A 5 12.55 -16.66 3.93
N GLY A 6 12.73 -17.10 2.69
CA GLY A 6 11.65 -17.20 1.71
C GLY A 6 11.31 -15.90 0.98
N GLU A 7 12.00 -14.81 1.29
CA GLU A 7 11.75 -13.53 0.65
C GLU A 7 12.38 -13.46 -0.75
N ILE A 8 11.63 -12.96 -1.71
CA ILE A 8 12.08 -12.75 -3.09
C ILE A 8 12.04 -11.25 -3.39
N TRP A 9 13.10 -10.75 -4.03
CA TRP A 9 13.21 -9.35 -4.43
C TRP A 9 13.14 -9.21 -5.94
N LYS A 10 12.37 -8.22 -6.41
CA LYS A 10 12.27 -7.85 -7.83
C LYS A 10 12.45 -6.35 -8.01
N PRO A 11 13.07 -5.91 -9.12
CA PRO A 11 13.13 -4.48 -9.42
C PRO A 11 11.74 -3.96 -9.80
N SER A 12 11.46 -2.71 -9.41
CA SER A 12 10.21 -2.07 -9.80
C SER A 12 10.18 -1.78 -11.30
N SER A 13 9.06 -2.06 -11.94
CA SER A 13 8.87 -1.75 -13.35
C SER A 13 8.55 -0.27 -13.59
N VAL A 14 8.22 0.48 -12.54
CA VAL A 14 7.82 1.89 -12.63
C VAL A 14 8.88 2.83 -12.07
N TYR A 15 9.50 2.47 -10.96
CA TYR A 15 10.48 3.31 -10.27
C TYR A 15 11.87 2.74 -10.43
N ASP A 16 12.69 3.39 -11.25
CA ASP A 16 14.07 2.99 -11.46
C ASP A 16 14.88 3.15 -10.16
N GLY A 17 15.50 2.05 -9.72
CA GLY A 17 16.26 2.03 -8.49
C GLY A 17 15.47 1.63 -7.25
N LEU A 18 14.22 1.21 -7.42
CA LEU A 18 13.42 0.66 -6.33
C LEU A 18 13.36 -0.86 -6.44
N MET A 19 13.69 -1.56 -5.36
CA MET A 19 13.51 -3.01 -5.25
C MET A 19 12.30 -3.31 -4.38
N VAL A 20 11.53 -4.30 -4.78
CA VAL A 20 10.27 -4.68 -4.12
C VAL A 20 10.36 -6.12 -3.66
N SER A 21 9.96 -6.38 -2.43
CA SER A 21 10.03 -7.70 -1.79
C SER A 21 8.67 -8.39 -1.77
N SER A 22 8.69 -9.71 -1.88
CA SER A 22 7.47 -10.54 -1.75
C SER A 22 6.86 -10.48 -0.34
N PHE A 23 7.60 -9.98 0.64
CA PHE A 23 7.11 -9.82 2.01
C PHE A 23 6.56 -8.42 2.30
N GLY A 24 6.55 -7.54 1.30
CA GLY A 24 6.03 -6.19 1.47
C GLY A 24 7.06 -5.16 1.90
N ARG A 25 8.33 -5.44 1.70
CA ARG A 25 9.40 -4.47 1.94
C ARG A 25 9.83 -3.82 0.63
N VAL A 26 10.34 -2.62 0.71
CA VAL A 26 10.97 -1.94 -0.42
C VAL A 26 12.32 -1.44 -0.01
N GLN A 27 13.23 -1.33 -0.98
CA GLN A 27 14.57 -0.78 -0.77
C GLN A 27 14.94 0.10 -1.94
N LEU A 28 15.40 1.30 -1.63
CA LEU A 28 15.88 2.23 -2.63
C LEU A 28 17.35 1.96 -2.93
N THR A 29 17.77 2.28 -4.15
CA THR A 29 19.19 2.22 -4.51
C THR A 29 19.94 3.36 -3.84
N SER A 30 21.17 3.07 -3.40
CA SER A 30 22.06 4.09 -2.87
C SER A 30 22.30 5.18 -3.90
N MET A 31 22.27 6.43 -3.47
CA MET A 31 22.50 7.60 -4.33
C MET A 31 23.58 8.49 -3.75
N GLU A 32 24.34 9.10 -4.62
CA GLU A 32 25.33 10.09 -4.26
C GLU A 32 24.86 11.48 -4.68
N TYR A 33 25.11 12.48 -3.85
CA TYR A 33 24.79 13.87 -4.20
C TYR A 33 25.81 14.81 -3.57
N LYS A 34 26.06 15.92 -4.29
CA LYS A 34 27.00 16.94 -3.86
C LYS A 34 26.41 17.79 -2.75
N MET A 35 27.21 18.05 -1.74
CA MET A 35 26.83 18.92 -0.63
C MET A 35 27.07 20.40 -0.99
N PRO A 36 26.23 21.34 -0.51
CA PRO A 36 26.41 22.77 -0.80
C PRO A 36 27.76 23.34 -0.37
N LYS A 37 28.34 22.81 0.70
CA LYS A 37 29.62 23.25 1.23
C LYS A 37 30.81 22.40 0.76
N GLY A 38 30.62 21.60 -0.28
CA GLY A 38 31.62 20.69 -0.79
C GLY A 38 31.50 19.29 -0.22
N GLY A 39 32.08 18.31 -0.92
CA GLY A 39 31.99 16.92 -0.56
C GLY A 39 30.81 16.21 -1.21
N ILE A 40 30.81 14.88 -1.12
CA ILE A 40 29.78 14.01 -1.66
C ILE A 40 29.16 13.22 -0.51
N ARG A 41 27.85 13.21 -0.46
CA ARG A 41 27.12 12.38 0.50
C ARG A 41 26.48 11.20 -0.23
N LYS A 42 26.66 10.01 0.34
CA LYS A 42 26.06 8.78 -0.16
C LYS A 42 24.96 8.34 0.77
N THR A 43 23.79 8.03 0.20
CA THR A 43 22.69 7.49 0.97
C THR A 43 22.91 5.99 1.18
N ASN A 44 22.44 5.46 2.30
CA ASN A 44 22.50 4.03 2.60
C ASN A 44 21.11 3.53 3.00
N PRO A 45 20.17 3.45 2.02
CA PRO A 45 18.82 3.05 2.32
C PRO A 45 18.74 1.59 2.74
N GLN A 46 17.90 1.32 3.73
CA GLN A 46 17.69 -0.02 4.24
C GLN A 46 16.32 -0.53 3.80
N PRO A 47 16.14 -1.88 3.69
CA PRO A 47 14.82 -2.44 3.43
C PRO A 47 13.83 -2.01 4.49
N THR A 48 12.63 -1.62 4.07
CA THR A 48 11.61 -1.12 5.00
C THR A 48 10.22 -1.59 4.61
N PHE A 49 9.39 -1.87 5.60
CA PHE A 49 7.96 -2.11 5.41
C PHE A 49 7.17 -0.82 5.19
N GLY A 50 7.83 0.31 5.26
CA GLY A 50 7.20 1.61 5.12
C GLY A 50 6.68 2.16 6.43
N VAL A 51 5.96 3.26 6.32
CA VAL A 51 5.33 3.94 7.45
C VAL A 51 3.83 3.88 7.30
N LYS A 52 3.15 3.73 8.42
CA LYS A 52 1.69 3.75 8.45
C LYS A 52 1.20 5.16 8.11
N THR A 53 0.48 5.29 7.01
CA THR A 53 -0.05 6.57 6.54
C THR A 53 -1.57 6.50 6.46
N ARG A 54 -2.22 7.49 7.06
CA ARG A 54 -3.67 7.58 7.04
C ARG A 54 -4.11 8.21 5.71
N LYS A 55 -4.80 7.45 4.89
CA LYS A 55 -5.33 7.93 3.60
C LYS A 55 -6.67 8.62 3.78
N SER A 56 -7.52 8.10 4.65
CA SER A 56 -8.82 8.67 4.98
C SER A 56 -9.20 8.28 6.40
N LYS A 57 -10.37 8.70 6.86
CA LYS A 57 -10.81 8.46 8.24
C LYS A 57 -10.67 6.98 8.67
N ASN A 58 -10.98 6.05 7.78
CA ASN A 58 -10.98 4.62 8.11
C ASN A 58 -10.00 3.81 7.26
N VAL A 59 -9.15 4.48 6.48
CA VAL A 59 -8.23 3.80 5.57
C VAL A 59 -6.79 4.17 5.91
N THR A 60 -6.02 3.15 6.26
CA THR A 60 -4.59 3.29 6.53
C THR A 60 -3.82 2.43 5.54
N ILE A 61 -2.72 2.97 5.04
CA ILE A 61 -1.84 2.26 4.10
C ILE A 61 -0.40 2.34 4.58
N MET A 62 0.40 1.39 4.13
CA MET A 62 1.84 1.43 4.32
C MET A 62 2.47 2.12 3.12
N SER A 63 3.28 3.13 3.37
CA SER A 63 3.90 3.92 2.31
C SER A 63 5.30 4.36 2.67
N VAL A 64 6.08 4.71 1.65
CA VAL A 64 7.39 5.31 1.81
C VAL A 64 7.38 6.63 1.07
N ASN A 65 7.74 7.70 1.75
CA ASN A 65 7.89 9.01 1.12
C ASN A 65 9.34 9.18 0.71
N ASN A 66 9.56 9.42 -0.56
CA ASN A 66 10.89 9.59 -1.12
C ASN A 66 10.98 10.90 -1.89
N ARG A 67 12.12 11.59 -1.74
CA ARG A 67 12.33 12.88 -2.41
C ARG A 67 12.33 12.77 -3.92
N ARG A 68 12.83 11.64 -4.45
CA ARG A 68 12.93 11.40 -5.89
C ARG A 68 11.61 10.95 -6.51
N PHE A 69 10.89 10.05 -5.83
CA PHE A 69 9.70 9.40 -6.36
C PHE A 69 8.39 9.88 -5.75
N GLY A 70 8.46 10.69 -4.70
CA GLY A 70 7.28 11.09 -3.94
C GLY A 70 6.79 9.98 -3.04
N ASN A 71 5.49 9.86 -2.88
CA ASN A 71 4.89 8.87 -2.00
C ASN A 71 4.69 7.55 -2.73
N ILE A 72 5.36 6.49 -2.26
CA ILE A 72 5.27 5.15 -2.83
C ILE A 72 4.34 4.31 -1.97
N ARG A 73 3.27 3.81 -2.55
CA ARG A 73 2.33 2.91 -1.87
C ARG A 73 2.81 1.48 -2.03
N ILE A 74 3.22 0.85 -0.93
CA ILE A 74 3.89 -0.45 -0.97
C ILE A 74 2.99 -1.54 -1.52
N HIS A 75 1.71 -1.58 -1.15
CA HIS A 75 0.80 -2.62 -1.63
C HIS A 75 0.64 -2.61 -3.16
N LEU A 76 0.64 -1.42 -3.78
CA LEU A 76 0.58 -1.31 -5.24
C LEU A 76 1.83 -1.87 -5.89
N GLU A 77 2.99 -1.55 -5.33
CA GLU A 77 4.28 -2.02 -5.87
C GLU A 77 4.39 -3.54 -5.78
N VAL A 78 4.09 -4.11 -4.62
CA VAL A 78 4.16 -5.56 -4.41
C VAL A 78 3.18 -6.29 -5.31
N CYS A 79 1.94 -5.84 -5.39
CA CYS A 79 0.93 -6.47 -6.22
C CYS A 79 1.31 -6.44 -7.72
N ARG A 80 1.80 -5.29 -8.20
CA ARG A 80 2.22 -5.15 -9.60
C ARG A 80 3.39 -6.07 -9.96
N GLU A 81 4.40 -6.14 -9.09
CA GLU A 81 5.61 -6.89 -9.39
C GLU A 81 5.47 -8.41 -9.19
N PHE A 82 4.63 -8.85 -8.28
CA PHE A 82 4.48 -10.27 -7.95
C PHE A 82 3.19 -10.90 -8.46
N ASN A 83 2.13 -10.13 -8.65
CA ASN A 83 0.81 -10.61 -9.11
C ASN A 83 0.46 -10.12 -10.51
N GLY A 84 1.44 -9.58 -11.23
CA GLY A 84 1.27 -9.09 -12.59
C GLY A 84 0.83 -7.63 -12.67
N PRO A 85 0.90 -7.04 -13.87
CA PRO A 85 0.53 -5.64 -14.05
C PRO A 85 -0.96 -5.43 -13.80
N LYS A 86 -1.32 -4.18 -13.57
CA LYS A 86 -2.71 -3.77 -13.36
C LYS A 86 -3.58 -4.27 -14.54
N PRO A 87 -4.58 -5.14 -14.29
CA PRO A 87 -5.32 -5.79 -15.37
C PRO A 87 -6.30 -4.85 -16.10
N PHE A 88 -6.73 -3.77 -15.44
CA PHE A 88 -7.60 -2.77 -16.05
C PHE A 88 -7.45 -1.45 -15.28
N GLU A 89 -7.86 -0.35 -15.89
CA GLU A 89 -7.58 1.00 -15.35
C GLU A 89 -8.08 1.22 -13.93
N LYS A 90 -9.26 0.72 -13.61
CA LYS A 90 -9.88 0.91 -12.29
C LYS A 90 -9.62 -0.24 -11.31
N ALA A 91 -8.66 -1.11 -11.63
CA ALA A 91 -8.30 -2.19 -10.73
C ALA A 91 -7.74 -1.65 -9.41
N VAL A 92 -8.12 -2.29 -8.31
CA VAL A 92 -7.64 -1.95 -6.98
C VAL A 92 -6.95 -3.15 -6.36
N VAL A 93 -6.03 -2.90 -5.42
CA VAL A 93 -5.36 -3.96 -4.69
C VAL A 93 -6.21 -4.33 -3.48
N MET A 94 -6.48 -5.63 -3.35
CA MET A 94 -7.22 -6.17 -2.22
C MET A 94 -6.28 -6.94 -1.30
N HIS A 95 -6.44 -6.75 -0.01
CA HIS A 95 -5.76 -7.54 1.02
C HIS A 95 -6.66 -8.72 1.39
N MET A 96 -6.19 -9.94 1.15
CA MET A 96 -7.02 -11.15 1.34
C MET A 96 -7.44 -11.35 2.79
N ASP A 97 -6.57 -10.98 3.75
CA ASP A 97 -6.87 -11.02 5.18
C ASP A 97 -7.54 -9.73 5.68
N GLU A 98 -7.80 -8.79 4.77
CA GLU A 98 -8.36 -7.46 5.05
C GLU A 98 -7.50 -6.60 5.99
N ASN A 99 -6.22 -6.93 6.14
CA ASN A 99 -5.26 -6.17 6.90
C ASN A 99 -4.40 -5.33 5.96
N SER A 100 -4.64 -4.03 5.91
CA SER A 100 -3.95 -3.10 5.01
C SER A 100 -2.44 -2.97 5.30
N MET A 101 -1.98 -3.51 6.41
CA MET A 101 -0.56 -3.47 6.80
C MET A 101 0.18 -4.74 6.40
N ASN A 102 -0.53 -5.81 6.00
CA ASN A 102 0.06 -7.05 5.54
C ASN A 102 0.21 -7.02 4.01
N ASN A 103 1.35 -6.56 3.55
CA ASN A 103 1.62 -6.37 2.12
C ASN A 103 2.43 -7.51 1.51
N LYS A 104 2.34 -8.72 2.06
CA LYS A 104 2.92 -9.89 1.45
C LYS A 104 2.24 -10.18 0.13
N ALA A 105 3.02 -10.55 -0.89
CA ALA A 105 2.50 -10.81 -2.23
C ALA A 105 1.37 -11.85 -2.23
N GLU A 106 1.48 -12.89 -1.41
CA GLU A 106 0.48 -13.94 -1.29
C GLU A 106 -0.85 -13.45 -0.71
N ASN A 107 -0.83 -12.29 0.00
CA ASN A 107 -2.02 -11.69 0.61
C ASN A 107 -2.68 -10.64 -0.29
N LEU A 108 -2.08 -10.32 -1.43
CA LEU A 108 -2.54 -9.26 -2.31
C LEU A 108 -3.09 -9.83 -3.61
N LYS A 109 -4.14 -9.20 -4.14
CA LYS A 109 -4.65 -9.51 -5.47
C LYS A 109 -5.26 -8.27 -6.10
N TRP A 110 -5.29 -8.24 -7.42
CA TRP A 110 -6.05 -7.24 -8.15
C TRP A 110 -7.54 -7.59 -8.13
N GLY A 111 -8.38 -6.59 -7.98
CA GLY A 111 -9.81 -6.78 -7.98
C GLY A 111 -10.54 -5.51 -8.38
N THR A 112 -11.85 -5.55 -8.33
CA THR A 112 -12.68 -4.37 -8.58
C THR A 112 -13.01 -3.69 -7.27
N GLN A 113 -13.40 -2.42 -7.35
CA GLN A 113 -13.88 -1.69 -6.18
C GLN A 113 -15.13 -2.39 -5.60
N LYS A 114 -15.98 -2.95 -6.46
CA LYS A 114 -17.15 -3.71 -6.04
C LYS A 114 -16.75 -4.92 -5.19
N GLU A 115 -15.77 -5.70 -5.63
CA GLU A 115 -15.26 -6.84 -4.87
C GLU A 115 -14.70 -6.40 -3.51
N ASN A 116 -13.95 -5.30 -3.51
CA ASN A 116 -13.37 -4.75 -2.29
C ASN A 116 -14.46 -4.30 -1.30
N LEU A 117 -15.53 -3.70 -1.80
CA LEU A 117 -16.67 -3.29 -0.98
C LEU A 117 -17.51 -4.48 -0.48
N ASN A 118 -17.38 -5.64 -1.10
CA ASN A 118 -18.05 -6.86 -0.68
C ASN A 118 -17.20 -7.71 0.28
N ALA A 119 -16.04 -7.22 0.71
CA ALA A 119 -15.22 -7.92 1.70
C ALA A 119 -15.97 -8.07 3.03
N PRO A 120 -15.85 -9.21 3.72
CA PRO A 120 -16.63 -9.47 4.93
C PRO A 120 -16.51 -8.41 6.02
N LYS A 121 -15.32 -7.91 6.28
CA LYS A 121 -15.12 -6.85 7.29
C LYS A 121 -15.79 -5.54 6.90
N TYR A 122 -15.73 -5.21 5.61
CA TYR A 122 -16.38 -4.00 5.10
C TYR A 122 -17.89 -4.13 5.18
N ILE A 123 -18.44 -5.28 4.84
CA ILE A 123 -19.87 -5.56 4.95
C ILE A 123 -20.32 -5.43 6.41
N ALA A 124 -19.58 -6.02 7.34
CA ALA A 124 -19.87 -5.91 8.78
C ALA A 124 -19.85 -4.44 9.25
N TYR A 125 -18.86 -3.67 8.79
CA TYR A 125 -18.77 -2.24 9.08
C TYR A 125 -19.99 -1.48 8.55
N CYS A 126 -20.40 -1.76 7.31
CA CYS A 126 -21.59 -1.13 6.71
C CYS A 126 -22.85 -1.48 7.47
N LYS A 127 -23.04 -2.75 7.85
CA LYS A 127 -24.18 -3.19 8.64
C LYS A 127 -24.26 -2.50 9.99
N SER A 128 -23.12 -2.29 10.66
CA SER A 128 -23.07 -1.58 11.93
C SER A 128 -23.49 -0.12 11.80
N ARG A 129 -23.30 0.47 10.61
CA ARG A 129 -23.67 1.86 10.34
C ARG A 129 -25.08 2.04 9.80
N THR A 130 -25.71 0.97 9.34
CA THR A 130 -27.07 1.02 8.78
C THR A 130 -28.15 0.59 9.76
N GLY A 131 -27.77 0.29 11.02
CA GLY A 131 -28.74 0.02 12.10
C GLY A 131 -29.48 1.27 12.51
N GLU A 132 -30.44 1.13 13.43
CA GLU A 132 -31.27 2.25 13.89
C GLU A 132 -30.45 3.40 14.48
N ASP A 133 -29.31 3.10 15.05
CA ASP A 133 -28.40 4.09 15.64
C ASP A 133 -27.43 4.69 14.62
N SER A 134 -27.54 4.34 13.33
CA SER A 134 -26.63 4.89 12.33
C SER A 134 -26.95 6.37 12.07
N PRO A 135 -25.92 7.21 11.90
CA PRO A 135 -26.15 8.62 11.60
C PRO A 135 -26.94 8.86 10.32
N VAL A 136 -26.77 8.00 9.32
CA VAL A 136 -27.48 8.09 8.04
C VAL A 136 -28.99 7.83 8.25
N LYS A 137 -29.33 6.78 8.98
CA LYS A 137 -30.73 6.42 9.24
C LYS A 137 -31.44 7.47 10.11
N LYS A 138 -30.73 8.00 11.11
CA LYS A 138 -31.24 9.11 11.93
C LYS A 138 -31.52 10.36 11.09
N GLY A 139 -30.62 10.65 10.15
CA GLY A 139 -30.78 11.77 9.23
C GLY A 139 -31.99 11.60 8.31
N MET A 140 -32.22 10.39 7.82
CA MET A 140 -33.37 10.07 6.97
C MET A 140 -34.69 10.22 7.72
N LYS A 141 -34.76 9.76 8.98
CA LYS A 141 -35.96 9.91 9.81
C LYS A 141 -36.31 11.37 10.07
N LYS A 142 -35.29 12.25 10.19
CA LYS A 142 -35.51 13.68 10.40
C LYS A 142 -36.09 14.39 9.18
N ARG A 143 -35.96 13.79 7.98
CA ARG A 143 -36.47 14.36 6.73
C ARG A 143 -37.92 13.98 6.45
N GLU A 144 -38.43 13.01 7.13
CA GLU A 144 -39.82 12.62 7.05
C GLU A 144 -40.67 13.52 7.96
#